data_412341e13553ecf8ec435540796ea4f7
#
_entry.id   412341e13553ecf8ec435540796ea4f7
#
_cell.length_a   1.000
_cell.length_b   1.000
_cell.length_c   1.000
_cell.angle_alpha   90.00
_cell.angle_beta   90.00
_cell.angle_gamma   90.00
#
_symmetry.space_group_name_H-M   'P 1'
#
loop_
_entity.id
_entity.type
_entity.pdbx_description
1 polymer ?
#
loop_
_entity_poly.entity_id
_entity_poly.type
_entity_poly.pdbx_seq_one_letter_code
_entity_poly.pdbx_strand_id
1 'polypeptide(L)'
;MPKIGTLYRNNREKIERKANAIEALMKRVHNIPSKPIDVNLTIADQAVELMAEYYDNIYKGFGNRPKFPESSRLRLLFDIYALNGNRKAKQMALETLDAMQRSGLYDQIDGAFFRYCVDRTWKMPHFEKMLYTNAELIPLYVKAYKLTKKERYREVVKETVSEINRRFRTSEGLYFSASDADSDHQEGGYFIYRYDEAFSALVNSGFSKEDANQILKFLDISEDGNFDTEFAHPRRVDEVEPKGFKKAKKILKELRTKRTYPFIDKKIITAWNAMMIKALFKASFLDEKYLNSAKNSYISLKKLMQKDDGTLYHQVLYGNKPVQEGLLEDYSFMIDVALTAYQTTLDENYLQDANRWMKLALKIFYRDGRWLLGSDGFESYADLQDNYYTSALSVMINNLLDLALLESSLSYESIAKKTLDANALLLEKEPDAYPESLRAYIRFKRGVIGIKSNYKMLQDSAEKIETIHYPFLLKKVEKLDGFIACDMRACFAFGKDFESIKNKIEKH
;
A
#
# COMPACT_ATOMS: atom_id res chain seq x y z
N MET A 1 -3.45 7.19 35.32
CA MET A 1 -4.89 7.57 35.26
C MET A 1 -5.37 8.36 36.49
N PRO A 2 -5.23 7.92 37.79
CA PRO A 2 -5.75 8.69 38.95
C PRO A 2 -5.18 10.12 39.06
N LYS A 3 -3.87 10.32 38.77
CA LYS A 3 -3.23 11.65 38.83
C LYS A 3 -3.79 12.62 37.77
N ILE A 4 -4.12 12.15 36.55
CA ILE A 4 -4.70 13.00 35.51
C ILE A 4 -6.12 13.42 35.86
N GLY A 5 -6.95 12.51 36.41
CA GLY A 5 -8.29 12.83 36.85
C GLY A 5 -8.33 13.84 38.02
N THR A 6 -7.36 13.76 38.94
CA THR A 6 -7.22 14.73 40.04
C THR A 6 -6.74 16.09 39.50
N LEU A 7 -5.77 16.12 38.59
CA LEU A 7 -5.31 17.33 37.91
C LEU A 7 -6.44 18.02 37.13
N TYR A 8 -7.24 17.26 36.41
CA TYR A 8 -8.39 17.79 35.68
C TYR A 8 -9.43 18.42 36.62
N ARG A 9 -9.80 17.72 37.71
CA ARG A 9 -10.78 18.24 38.70
C ARG A 9 -10.29 19.51 39.36
N ASN A 10 -9.01 19.58 39.75
CA ASN A 10 -8.45 20.69 40.50
C ASN A 10 -8.04 21.91 39.61
N ASN A 11 -7.89 21.71 38.32
CA ASN A 11 -7.41 22.76 37.38
C ASN A 11 -8.26 22.85 36.10
N ARG A 12 -9.54 22.50 36.17
CA ARG A 12 -10.43 22.39 35.03
C ARG A 12 -10.43 23.61 34.13
N GLU A 13 -10.63 24.80 34.65
CA GLU A 13 -10.64 26.06 33.90
C GLU A 13 -9.32 26.35 33.20
N LYS A 14 -8.18 26.01 33.82
CA LYS A 14 -6.85 26.17 33.21
C LYS A 14 -6.62 25.20 32.07
N ILE A 15 -7.12 23.97 32.19
CA ILE A 15 -7.03 22.94 31.17
C ILE A 15 -7.94 23.30 30.00
N GLU A 16 -9.19 23.71 30.26
CA GLU A 16 -10.14 24.15 29.22
C GLU A 16 -9.63 25.37 28.46
N ARG A 17 -9.05 26.37 29.14
CA ARG A 17 -8.40 27.52 28.47
C ARG A 17 -7.25 27.12 27.57
N LYS A 18 -6.42 26.16 27.98
CA LYS A 18 -5.34 25.62 27.14
C LYS A 18 -5.88 24.84 25.96
N ALA A 19 -6.90 24.00 26.17
CA ALA A 19 -7.54 23.24 25.10
C ALA A 19 -8.15 24.17 24.05
N ASN A 20 -8.90 25.20 24.47
CA ASN A 20 -9.50 26.20 23.58
C ASN A 20 -8.42 27.00 22.82
N ALA A 21 -7.29 27.30 23.46
CA ALA A 21 -6.17 27.99 22.80
C ALA A 21 -5.51 27.10 21.73
N ILE A 22 -5.35 25.83 22.02
CA ILE A 22 -4.82 24.84 21.04
C ILE A 22 -5.81 24.68 19.89
N GLU A 23 -7.11 24.53 20.17
CA GLU A 23 -8.16 24.46 19.14
C GLU A 23 -8.16 25.70 18.25
N ALA A 24 -8.07 26.90 18.83
CA ALA A 24 -7.99 28.15 18.08
C ALA A 24 -6.72 28.22 17.21
N LEU A 25 -5.58 27.70 17.70
CA LEU A 25 -4.33 27.63 16.94
C LEU A 25 -4.47 26.64 15.78
N MET A 26 -5.02 25.46 16.01
CA MET A 26 -5.28 24.46 14.97
C MET A 26 -6.22 25.01 13.89
N LYS A 27 -7.31 25.68 14.28
CA LYS A 27 -8.21 26.36 13.31
C LYS A 27 -7.48 27.44 12.48
N ARG A 28 -6.51 28.17 13.05
CA ARG A 28 -5.69 29.13 12.29
C ARG A 28 -4.73 28.45 11.32
N VAL A 29 -4.07 27.38 11.74
CA VAL A 29 -3.16 26.60 10.88
C VAL A 29 -3.92 25.98 9.71
N HIS A 30 -5.14 25.53 9.94
CA HIS A 30 -6.00 24.97 8.89
C HIS A 30 -6.67 26.03 8.01
N ASN A 31 -6.70 27.31 8.41
CA ASN A 31 -7.29 28.41 7.64
C ASN A 31 -6.27 29.12 6.72
N ILE A 32 -5.21 28.45 6.29
CA ILE A 32 -4.32 28.98 5.25
C ILE A 32 -5.14 29.13 3.96
N PRO A 33 -5.18 30.34 3.33
CA PRO A 33 -5.93 30.53 2.11
C PRO A 33 -5.45 29.57 1.03
N SER A 34 -6.39 28.86 0.42
CA SER A 34 -6.09 28.03 -0.75
C SER A 34 -5.78 28.95 -1.93
N LYS A 35 -4.70 28.68 -2.61
CA LYS A 35 -4.36 29.28 -3.89
C LYS A 35 -4.57 28.22 -4.97
N PRO A 36 -5.22 28.53 -6.11
CA PRO A 36 -5.31 27.57 -7.19
C PRO A 36 -3.90 27.07 -7.57
N ILE A 37 -3.72 25.78 -7.60
CA ILE A 37 -2.51 25.18 -8.14
C ILE A 37 -2.49 25.43 -9.65
N ASP A 38 -1.48 26.12 -10.11
CA ASP A 38 -1.12 26.18 -11.52
C ASP A 38 0.35 25.77 -11.71
N VAL A 39 0.65 24.54 -11.33
CA VAL A 39 1.99 23.97 -11.47
C VAL A 39 2.09 23.25 -12.82
N ASN A 40 3.17 23.50 -13.54
CA ASN A 40 3.47 22.78 -14.77
C ASN A 40 3.75 21.30 -14.45
N LEU A 41 3.45 20.42 -15.40
CA LEU A 41 3.72 18.97 -15.29
C LEU A 41 5.21 18.62 -15.14
N THR A 42 6.12 19.56 -15.36
CA THR A 42 7.54 19.45 -14.99
C THR A 42 7.76 19.17 -13.51
N ILE A 43 6.74 19.43 -12.65
CA ILE A 43 6.79 19.05 -11.23
C ILE A 43 7.05 17.56 -11.00
N ALA A 44 6.61 16.70 -11.94
CA ALA A 44 6.88 15.27 -11.87
C ALA A 44 8.38 14.96 -11.93
N ASP A 45 9.09 15.58 -12.89
CA ASP A 45 10.54 15.40 -13.03
C ASP A 45 11.29 16.14 -11.90
N GLN A 46 10.82 17.30 -11.46
CA GLN A 46 11.37 18.00 -10.30
C GLN A 46 11.30 17.13 -9.04
N ALA A 47 10.17 16.46 -8.80
CA ALA A 47 10.03 15.54 -7.67
C ALA A 47 11.03 14.36 -7.77
N VAL A 48 11.29 13.83 -8.97
CA VAL A 48 12.31 12.78 -9.17
C VAL A 48 13.70 13.30 -8.81
N GLU A 49 14.06 14.53 -9.22
CA GLU A 49 15.36 15.11 -8.90
C GLU A 49 15.51 15.36 -7.39
N LEU A 50 14.49 15.92 -6.72
CA LEU A 50 14.48 16.10 -5.27
C LEU A 50 14.60 14.75 -4.53
N MET A 51 13.84 13.74 -4.93
CA MET A 51 13.94 12.39 -4.37
C MET A 51 15.34 11.81 -4.54
N ALA A 52 16.01 12.10 -5.64
CA ALA A 52 17.35 11.59 -5.90
C ALA A 52 18.43 12.22 -5.01
N GLU A 53 18.19 13.39 -4.44
CA GLU A 53 19.15 14.07 -3.53
C GLU A 53 19.34 13.29 -2.22
N TYR A 54 18.27 12.62 -1.73
CA TYR A 54 18.34 11.79 -0.53
C TYR A 54 18.16 10.29 -0.79
N TYR A 55 18.21 9.88 -2.07
CA TYR A 55 18.28 8.47 -2.44
C TYR A 55 19.64 7.87 -2.06
N ASP A 56 19.60 6.77 -1.35
CA ASP A 56 20.82 6.06 -0.96
C ASP A 56 21.39 5.24 -2.12
N ASN A 57 22.38 5.80 -2.82
CA ASN A 57 23.01 5.13 -3.98
C ASN A 57 23.82 3.87 -3.60
N ILE A 58 24.16 3.65 -2.32
CA ILE A 58 24.91 2.49 -1.85
C ILE A 58 23.97 1.37 -1.44
N TYR A 59 23.09 1.65 -0.49
CA TYR A 59 22.20 0.66 0.11
C TYR A 59 20.78 0.70 -0.47
N LYS A 60 20.53 1.60 -1.39
CA LYS A 60 19.26 1.82 -2.06
C LYS A 60 18.12 2.25 -1.12
N GLY A 61 17.04 2.76 -1.71
CA GLY A 61 15.94 3.32 -0.93
C GLY A 61 16.20 4.74 -0.46
N PHE A 62 15.28 5.30 0.32
CA PHE A 62 15.25 6.71 0.68
C PHE A 62 15.57 6.93 2.15
N GLY A 63 16.25 8.03 2.45
CA GLY A 63 16.65 8.40 3.81
C GLY A 63 17.78 7.56 4.39
N ASN A 64 18.16 7.87 5.63
CA ASN A 64 19.29 7.23 6.30
C ASN A 64 18.85 6.23 7.37
N ARG A 65 18.14 6.69 8.41
CA ARG A 65 17.63 5.85 9.52
C ARG A 65 16.59 6.62 10.37
N PRO A 66 15.49 5.97 10.77
CA PRO A 66 15.09 4.63 10.32
C PRO A 66 14.75 4.63 8.82
N LYS A 67 14.83 3.47 8.16
CA LYS A 67 14.60 3.31 6.73
C LYS A 67 13.31 2.56 6.48
N PHE A 68 12.34 3.24 5.85
CA PHE A 68 10.99 2.72 5.56
C PHE A 68 10.85 2.27 4.11
N PRO A 69 9.87 1.40 3.79
CA PRO A 69 9.59 0.94 2.42
C PRO A 69 9.19 2.04 1.43
N GLU A 70 8.59 3.15 1.91
CA GLU A 70 8.18 4.31 1.11
C GLU A 70 7.28 3.97 -0.10
N SER A 71 6.23 3.17 0.14
CA SER A 71 5.39 2.58 -0.91
C SER A 71 4.75 3.61 -1.85
N SER A 72 4.26 4.73 -1.33
CA SER A 72 3.65 5.82 -2.12
C SER A 72 4.66 6.44 -3.09
N ARG A 73 5.90 6.62 -2.63
CA ARG A 73 7.01 7.14 -3.43
C ARG A 73 7.37 6.20 -4.58
N LEU A 74 7.49 4.91 -4.29
CA LEU A 74 7.77 3.89 -5.32
C LEU A 74 6.65 3.84 -6.36
N ARG A 75 5.40 3.98 -5.95
CA ARG A 75 4.23 4.03 -6.85
C ARG A 75 4.31 5.23 -7.78
N LEU A 76 4.58 6.42 -7.24
CA LEU A 76 4.76 7.65 -8.03
C LEU A 76 5.90 7.51 -9.04
N LEU A 77 7.06 6.98 -8.64
CA LEU A 77 8.21 6.77 -9.53
C LEU A 77 7.88 5.84 -10.70
N PHE A 78 7.15 4.76 -10.45
CA PHE A 78 6.68 3.88 -11.54
C PHE A 78 5.71 4.59 -12.48
N ASP A 79 4.83 5.44 -11.96
CA ASP A 79 3.86 6.16 -12.79
C ASP A 79 4.54 7.25 -13.63
N ILE A 80 5.52 7.97 -13.07
CA ILE A 80 6.34 8.93 -13.82
C ILE A 80 7.12 8.23 -14.94
N TYR A 81 7.74 7.07 -14.65
CA TYR A 81 8.39 6.29 -15.70
C TYR A 81 7.41 5.90 -16.82
N ALA A 82 6.21 5.46 -16.48
CA ALA A 82 5.20 5.07 -17.47
C ALA A 82 4.70 6.27 -18.31
N LEU A 83 4.66 7.48 -17.73
CA LEU A 83 4.19 8.69 -18.40
C LEU A 83 5.19 9.28 -19.38
N ASN A 84 6.46 9.35 -19.01
CA ASN A 84 7.45 10.11 -19.77
C ASN A 84 8.78 9.37 -20.01
N GLY A 85 8.86 8.09 -19.61
CA GLY A 85 10.06 7.26 -19.82
C GLY A 85 11.23 7.61 -18.89
N ASN A 86 11.02 8.35 -17.79
CA ASN A 86 12.07 8.76 -16.86
C ASN A 86 12.80 7.54 -16.27
N ARG A 87 14.01 7.24 -16.82
CA ARG A 87 14.80 6.07 -16.45
C ARG A 87 15.30 6.12 -15.01
N LYS A 88 15.59 7.31 -14.49
CA LYS A 88 16.04 7.50 -13.10
C LYS A 88 14.94 7.11 -12.12
N ALA A 89 13.70 7.49 -12.38
CA ALA A 89 12.54 7.08 -11.59
C ALA A 89 12.38 5.55 -11.57
N LYS A 90 12.42 4.91 -12.75
CA LYS A 90 12.38 3.44 -12.86
C LYS A 90 13.50 2.77 -12.08
N GLN A 91 14.72 3.26 -12.22
CA GLN A 91 15.92 2.71 -11.58
C GLN A 91 15.78 2.77 -10.05
N MET A 92 15.49 3.95 -9.48
CA MET A 92 15.31 4.10 -8.04
C MET A 92 14.22 3.17 -7.49
N ALA A 93 13.09 3.04 -8.19
CA ALA A 93 12.01 2.17 -7.76
C ALA A 93 12.42 0.68 -7.76
N LEU A 94 13.00 0.19 -8.84
CA LEU A 94 13.40 -1.22 -8.97
C LEU A 94 14.55 -1.58 -8.03
N GLU A 95 15.58 -0.73 -7.93
CA GLU A 95 16.71 -0.97 -7.03
C GLU A 95 16.30 -0.97 -5.56
N THR A 96 15.32 -0.13 -5.18
CA THR A 96 14.76 -0.15 -3.81
C THR A 96 14.03 -1.45 -3.54
N LEU A 97 13.17 -1.92 -4.46
CA LEU A 97 12.49 -3.21 -4.32
C LEU A 97 13.47 -4.39 -4.27
N ASP A 98 14.52 -4.37 -5.10
CA ASP A 98 15.58 -5.39 -5.08
C ASP A 98 16.35 -5.40 -3.75
N ALA A 99 16.67 -4.22 -3.20
CA ALA A 99 17.33 -4.11 -1.91
C ALA A 99 16.44 -4.64 -0.77
N MET A 100 15.19 -4.21 -0.70
CA MET A 100 14.25 -4.62 0.34
C MET A 100 14.05 -6.14 0.36
N GLN A 101 13.84 -6.79 -0.79
CA GLN A 101 13.56 -8.24 -0.83
C GLN A 101 14.78 -9.12 -0.52
N ARG A 102 16.01 -8.60 -0.60
CA ARG A 102 17.24 -9.33 -0.23
C ARG A 102 17.68 -9.06 1.20
N SER A 103 17.25 -7.97 1.76
CA SER A 103 17.70 -7.47 3.06
C SER A 103 17.04 -8.14 4.26
N GLY A 104 17.38 -7.65 5.45
CA GLY A 104 16.72 -8.02 6.71
C GLY A 104 15.29 -7.48 6.81
N LEU A 105 14.89 -6.51 6.00
CA LEU A 105 13.49 -6.05 5.99
C LEU A 105 12.51 -7.14 5.54
N TYR A 106 12.95 -8.09 4.71
CA TYR A 106 12.14 -9.22 4.26
C TYR A 106 12.51 -10.49 5.03
N ASP A 107 11.52 -11.15 5.60
CA ASP A 107 11.72 -12.44 6.24
C ASP A 107 12.07 -13.51 5.20
N GLN A 108 13.35 -13.83 5.08
CA GLN A 108 13.88 -14.75 4.07
C GLN A 108 13.37 -16.19 4.25
N ILE A 109 12.88 -16.55 5.42
CA ILE A 109 12.46 -17.91 5.77
C ILE A 109 10.94 -18.08 5.60
N ASP A 110 10.15 -17.23 6.23
CA ASP A 110 8.70 -17.34 6.22
C ASP A 110 8.03 -16.49 5.12
N GLY A 111 8.71 -15.45 4.67
CA GLY A 111 8.14 -14.42 3.79
C GLY A 111 7.51 -13.27 4.57
N ALA A 112 7.01 -12.29 3.82
CA ALA A 112 6.47 -11.03 4.29
C ALA A 112 7.53 -10.04 4.83
N PHE A 113 7.16 -8.77 4.87
CA PHE A 113 8.02 -7.67 5.24
C PHE A 113 7.77 -7.24 6.68
N PHE A 114 8.85 -6.94 7.37
CA PHE A 114 8.81 -6.19 8.61
C PHE A 114 8.49 -4.72 8.35
N ARG A 115 8.22 -3.95 9.40
CA ARG A 115 7.72 -2.60 9.30
C ARG A 115 8.73 -1.61 8.71
N TYR A 116 9.97 -1.62 9.22
CA TYR A 116 11.09 -0.78 8.79
C TYR A 116 12.41 -1.35 9.29
N CYS A 117 13.54 -0.79 8.83
CA CYS A 117 14.85 -1.07 9.41
C CYS A 117 15.36 0.13 10.21
N VAL A 118 15.97 -0.14 11.36
CA VAL A 118 16.54 0.89 12.25
C VAL A 118 17.85 1.47 11.71
N ASP A 119 18.47 0.78 10.76
CA ASP A 119 19.75 1.12 10.15
C ASP A 119 19.64 1.49 8.67
N ARG A 120 20.66 2.19 8.16
CA ARG A 120 20.76 2.61 6.77
C ARG A 120 20.88 1.45 5.78
N THR A 121 21.45 0.32 6.22
CA THR A 121 21.89 -0.77 5.33
C THR A 121 20.82 -1.84 5.11
N TRP A 122 19.62 -1.64 5.63
CA TRP A 122 18.50 -2.59 5.60
C TRP A 122 18.79 -3.92 6.34
N LYS A 123 19.72 -3.93 7.31
CA LYS A 123 20.11 -5.16 8.03
C LYS A 123 19.19 -5.50 9.17
N MET A 124 18.91 -4.51 10.01
CA MET A 124 18.22 -4.67 11.28
C MET A 124 16.79 -4.18 11.18
N PRO A 125 15.81 -5.07 10.99
CA PRO A 125 14.43 -4.68 11.01
C PRO A 125 13.95 -4.45 12.45
N HIS A 126 12.95 -3.58 12.61
CA HIS A 126 12.04 -3.69 13.74
C HIS A 126 11.07 -4.82 13.42
N PHE A 127 11.08 -5.88 14.20
CA PHE A 127 10.51 -7.19 13.85
C PHE A 127 8.96 -7.26 13.83
N GLU A 128 8.26 -6.14 13.95
CA GLU A 128 6.83 -6.07 13.71
C GLU A 128 6.48 -6.38 12.24
N LYS A 129 5.49 -7.23 12.03
CA LYS A 129 4.86 -7.38 10.70
C LYS A 129 3.50 -6.69 10.71
N MET A 130 3.38 -5.61 9.94
CA MET A 130 2.13 -4.85 9.83
C MET A 130 1.35 -5.29 8.60
N LEU A 131 0.03 -5.39 8.72
CA LEU A 131 -0.83 -5.74 7.59
C LEU A 131 -0.72 -4.72 6.46
N TYR A 132 -0.76 -3.41 6.78
CA TYR A 132 -0.70 -2.32 5.79
C TYR A 132 0.62 -2.31 5.01
N THR A 133 1.76 -2.52 5.66
CA THR A 133 3.08 -2.56 4.98
C THR A 133 3.08 -3.63 3.89
N ASN A 134 2.61 -4.83 4.23
CA ASN A 134 2.57 -5.94 3.29
C ASN A 134 1.53 -5.73 2.20
N ALA A 135 0.37 -5.16 2.53
CA ALA A 135 -0.68 -4.82 1.58
C ALA A 135 -0.23 -3.79 0.53
N GLU A 136 0.58 -2.81 0.91
CA GLU A 136 1.09 -1.81 -0.04
C GLU A 136 2.25 -2.32 -0.90
N LEU A 137 3.10 -3.19 -0.36
CA LEU A 137 4.24 -3.73 -1.10
C LEU A 137 3.83 -4.77 -2.15
N ILE A 138 2.84 -5.61 -1.89
CA ILE A 138 2.38 -6.63 -2.85
C ILE A 138 2.09 -6.04 -4.23
N PRO A 139 1.28 -4.98 -4.41
CA PRO A 139 1.01 -4.39 -5.72
C PRO A 139 2.27 -3.85 -6.42
N LEU A 140 3.25 -3.33 -5.67
CA LEU A 140 4.49 -2.83 -6.21
C LEU A 140 5.35 -3.96 -6.78
N TYR A 141 5.46 -5.09 -6.08
CA TYR A 141 6.14 -6.28 -6.58
C TYR A 141 5.41 -6.91 -7.79
N VAL A 142 4.07 -6.89 -7.82
CA VAL A 142 3.30 -7.26 -9.01
C VAL A 142 3.66 -6.35 -10.20
N LYS A 143 3.71 -5.03 -9.98
CA LYS A 143 4.08 -4.05 -11.01
C LYS A 143 5.52 -4.25 -11.49
N ALA A 144 6.46 -4.47 -10.59
CA ALA A 144 7.85 -4.77 -10.91
C ALA A 144 7.99 -6.08 -11.71
N TYR A 145 7.24 -7.13 -11.36
CA TYR A 145 7.19 -8.37 -12.16
C TYR A 145 6.62 -8.14 -13.55
N LYS A 146 5.51 -7.41 -13.69
CA LYS A 146 4.94 -7.05 -15.00
C LYS A 146 5.97 -6.36 -15.88
N LEU A 147 6.76 -5.44 -15.31
CA LEU A 147 7.72 -4.61 -16.00
C LEU A 147 9.02 -5.37 -16.38
N THR A 148 9.48 -6.29 -15.54
CA THR A 148 10.82 -6.90 -15.66
C THR A 148 10.81 -8.38 -15.95
N LYS A 149 9.72 -9.07 -15.66
CA LYS A 149 9.57 -10.54 -15.70
C LYS A 149 10.55 -11.29 -14.78
N LYS A 150 11.16 -10.60 -13.78
CA LYS A 150 12.03 -11.26 -12.80
C LYS A 150 11.19 -12.15 -11.87
N GLU A 151 11.40 -13.48 -11.91
CA GLU A 151 10.64 -14.47 -11.12
C GLU A 151 10.74 -14.21 -9.61
N ARG A 152 11.84 -13.66 -9.13
CA ARG A 152 12.00 -13.32 -7.72
C ARG A 152 10.88 -12.39 -7.21
N TYR A 153 10.44 -11.41 -7.98
CA TYR A 153 9.33 -10.54 -7.60
C TYR A 153 8.01 -11.31 -7.46
N ARG A 154 7.76 -12.26 -8.35
CA ARG A 154 6.60 -13.15 -8.25
C ARG A 154 6.65 -14.06 -7.01
N GLU A 155 7.85 -14.59 -6.68
CA GLU A 155 8.08 -15.38 -5.47
C GLU A 155 7.82 -14.55 -4.21
N VAL A 156 8.33 -13.32 -4.13
CA VAL A 156 8.09 -12.39 -3.02
C VAL A 156 6.59 -12.19 -2.78
N VAL A 157 5.80 -11.95 -3.83
CA VAL A 157 4.34 -11.81 -3.70
C VAL A 157 3.73 -13.10 -3.14
N LYS A 158 4.08 -14.27 -3.70
CA LYS A 158 3.55 -15.57 -3.26
C LYS A 158 3.89 -15.86 -1.79
N GLU A 159 5.14 -15.65 -1.41
CA GLU A 159 5.62 -15.89 -0.04
C GLU A 159 4.96 -14.91 0.94
N THR A 160 4.85 -13.62 0.58
CA THR A 160 4.20 -12.60 1.40
C THR A 160 2.72 -12.93 1.64
N VAL A 161 1.97 -13.22 0.57
CA VAL A 161 0.55 -13.61 0.72
C VAL A 161 0.40 -14.90 1.51
N SER A 162 1.29 -15.88 1.32
CA SER A 162 1.27 -17.14 2.06
C SER A 162 1.49 -16.93 3.56
N GLU A 163 2.46 -16.08 3.95
CA GLU A 163 2.74 -15.80 5.36
C GLU A 163 1.63 -14.99 6.02
N ILE A 164 1.12 -13.95 5.34
CA ILE A 164 -0.01 -13.18 5.84
C ILE A 164 -1.25 -14.06 6.01
N ASN A 165 -1.54 -14.95 5.06
CA ASN A 165 -2.65 -15.91 5.20
C ASN A 165 -2.43 -16.88 6.37
N ARG A 166 -1.22 -17.35 6.60
CA ARG A 166 -0.90 -18.29 7.66
C ARG A 166 -1.03 -17.68 9.07
N ARG A 167 -0.63 -16.43 9.22
CA ARG A 167 -0.51 -15.77 10.55
C ARG A 167 -1.67 -14.86 10.90
N PHE A 168 -2.20 -14.15 9.90
CA PHE A 168 -3.12 -13.05 10.14
C PHE A 168 -4.55 -13.35 9.70
N ARG A 169 -4.78 -14.39 8.89
CA ARG A 169 -6.10 -14.63 8.32
C ARG A 169 -7.04 -15.32 9.31
N THR A 170 -8.26 -14.78 9.44
CA THR A 170 -9.38 -15.39 10.19
C THR A 170 -10.05 -16.48 9.37
N SER A 171 -10.93 -17.28 10.02
CA SER A 171 -11.77 -18.28 9.33
C SER A 171 -12.70 -17.68 8.29
N GLU A 172 -13.16 -16.43 8.53
CA GLU A 172 -14.05 -15.68 7.63
C GLU A 172 -13.29 -15.02 6.47
N GLY A 173 -11.94 -15.10 6.47
CA GLY A 173 -11.10 -14.55 5.41
C GLY A 173 -10.70 -13.11 5.60
N LEU A 174 -10.87 -12.54 6.79
CA LEU A 174 -10.38 -11.22 7.20
C LEU A 174 -8.97 -11.32 7.77
N TYR A 175 -8.36 -10.19 8.10
CA TYR A 175 -6.97 -10.14 8.53
C TYR A 175 -6.80 -9.35 9.81
N PHE A 176 -6.01 -9.90 10.73
CA PHE A 176 -5.50 -9.23 11.93
C PHE A 176 -4.54 -8.09 11.57
N SER A 177 -4.37 -7.13 12.47
CA SER A 177 -3.65 -5.88 12.18
C SER A 177 -2.14 -6.03 12.14
N ALA A 178 -1.54 -6.74 13.10
CA ALA A 178 -0.08 -6.78 13.26
C ALA A 178 0.38 -7.96 14.10
N SER A 179 1.68 -8.30 14.00
CA SER A 179 2.40 -9.06 15.01
C SER A 179 3.40 -8.16 15.73
N ASP A 180 3.63 -8.44 17.01
CA ASP A 180 4.62 -7.77 17.83
C ASP A 180 6.06 -8.03 17.32
N ALA A 181 7.00 -7.23 17.77
CA ALA A 181 8.43 -7.43 17.52
C ALA A 181 9.02 -8.50 18.44
N ASP A 182 8.50 -8.62 19.67
CA ASP A 182 9.04 -9.46 20.71
C ASP A 182 8.45 -10.87 20.71
N SER A 183 9.32 -11.83 20.98
CA SER A 183 9.00 -13.22 21.23
C SER A 183 9.75 -13.69 22.48
N ASP A 184 9.02 -14.19 23.47
CA ASP A 184 9.59 -14.64 24.75
C ASP A 184 10.52 -13.59 25.42
N HIS A 185 10.09 -12.31 25.41
CA HIS A 185 10.81 -11.14 25.94
C HIS A 185 12.11 -10.79 25.20
N GLN A 186 12.31 -11.31 24.00
CA GLN A 186 13.44 -10.98 23.13
C GLN A 186 12.95 -10.41 21.80
N GLU A 187 13.41 -9.21 21.43
CA GLU A 187 13.13 -8.65 20.11
C GLU A 187 13.70 -9.56 19.02
N GLY A 188 12.86 -9.92 18.06
CA GLY A 188 13.24 -10.81 16.97
C GLY A 188 13.47 -12.27 17.34
N GLY A 189 13.25 -12.70 18.60
CA GLY A 189 13.61 -14.05 19.10
C GLY A 189 13.08 -15.21 18.25
N TYR A 190 11.88 -15.07 17.66
CA TYR A 190 11.35 -16.05 16.70
C TYR A 190 12.13 -16.07 15.38
N PHE A 191 12.69 -14.94 14.92
CA PHE A 191 13.19 -14.74 13.55
C PHE A 191 14.70 -14.96 13.39
N ILE A 192 15.47 -14.90 14.46
CA ILE A 192 16.93 -15.01 14.48
C ILE A 192 17.39 -16.47 14.63
N TYR A 193 18.63 -16.78 14.27
CA TYR A 193 19.22 -18.12 14.34
C TYR A 193 20.62 -18.09 14.95
N ARG A 194 20.96 -19.12 15.74
CA ARG A 194 22.35 -19.45 16.02
C ARG A 194 22.92 -20.27 14.87
N TYR A 195 24.19 -20.03 14.56
CA TYR A 195 24.86 -20.75 13.47
C TYR A 195 24.90 -22.26 13.73
N ASP A 196 25.33 -22.70 14.92
CA ASP A 196 25.45 -24.10 15.31
C ASP A 196 24.11 -24.86 15.24
N GLU A 197 23.04 -24.24 15.68
CA GLU A 197 21.69 -24.79 15.62
C GLU A 197 21.22 -24.97 14.15
N ALA A 198 21.38 -23.93 13.32
CA ALA A 198 21.02 -23.97 11.92
C ALA A 198 21.87 -24.97 11.12
N PHE A 199 23.18 -24.98 11.34
CA PHE A 199 24.10 -25.90 10.69
C PHE A 199 23.77 -27.35 11.05
N SER A 200 23.62 -27.66 12.34
CA SER A 200 23.24 -29.01 12.79
C SER A 200 21.92 -29.46 12.21
N ALA A 201 20.90 -28.59 12.13
CA ALA A 201 19.61 -28.91 11.52
C ALA A 201 19.74 -29.29 10.04
N LEU A 202 20.55 -28.55 9.28
CA LEU A 202 20.79 -28.86 7.87
C LEU A 202 21.54 -30.17 7.68
N VAL A 203 22.64 -30.39 8.41
CA VAL A 203 23.45 -31.60 8.31
C VAL A 203 22.65 -32.85 8.72
N ASN A 204 21.92 -32.78 9.83
CA ASN A 204 21.06 -33.88 10.31
C ASN A 204 19.91 -34.20 9.33
N SER A 205 19.55 -33.23 8.45
CA SER A 205 18.53 -33.40 7.39
C SER A 205 19.13 -33.86 6.05
N GLY A 206 20.42 -34.26 6.02
CA GLY A 206 21.11 -34.88 4.88
C GLY A 206 21.78 -33.90 3.92
N PHE A 207 22.13 -32.69 4.37
CA PHE A 207 23.06 -31.82 3.64
C PHE A 207 24.52 -32.19 3.98
N SER A 208 25.42 -32.06 3.00
CA SER A 208 26.85 -32.08 3.28
C SER A 208 27.21 -30.85 4.14
N LYS A 209 28.31 -30.94 4.91
CA LYS A 209 28.80 -29.79 5.68
C LYS A 209 29.11 -28.59 4.78
N GLU A 210 29.62 -28.85 3.57
CA GLU A 210 29.92 -27.83 2.59
C GLU A 210 28.67 -27.13 2.06
N ASP A 211 27.66 -27.90 1.65
CA ASP A 211 26.38 -27.34 1.19
C ASP A 211 25.69 -26.56 2.32
N ALA A 212 25.70 -27.07 3.54
CA ALA A 212 25.13 -26.38 4.70
C ALA A 212 25.81 -25.02 4.93
N ASN A 213 27.16 -24.98 4.88
CA ASN A 213 27.91 -23.74 5.01
C ASN A 213 27.64 -22.75 3.89
N GLN A 214 27.54 -23.20 2.64
CA GLN A 214 27.19 -22.33 1.51
C GLN A 214 25.82 -21.70 1.69
N ILE A 215 24.83 -22.48 2.15
CA ILE A 215 23.47 -21.99 2.41
C ILE A 215 23.46 -20.97 3.55
N LEU A 216 24.14 -21.25 4.67
CA LEU A 216 24.19 -20.34 5.81
C LEU A 216 24.92 -19.04 5.45
N LYS A 217 26.03 -19.14 4.70
CA LYS A 217 26.74 -17.97 4.17
C LYS A 217 25.84 -17.13 3.24
N PHE A 218 25.08 -17.78 2.37
CA PHE A 218 24.12 -17.09 1.50
C PHE A 218 23.05 -16.33 2.30
N LEU A 219 22.64 -16.86 3.47
CA LEU A 219 21.69 -16.23 4.38
C LEU A 219 22.35 -15.30 5.40
N ASP A 220 23.65 -15.04 5.30
CA ASP A 220 24.41 -14.24 6.27
C ASP A 220 24.30 -14.76 7.73
N ILE A 221 24.19 -16.07 7.87
CA ILE A 221 24.20 -16.74 9.18
C ILE A 221 25.61 -17.25 9.43
N SER A 222 26.35 -16.62 10.35
CA SER A 222 27.72 -16.91 10.70
C SER A 222 27.88 -17.18 12.21
N GLU A 223 29.02 -17.72 12.61
CA GLU A 223 29.36 -17.97 14.03
C GLU A 223 29.40 -16.67 14.85
N ASP A 224 29.85 -15.57 14.24
CA ASP A 224 29.94 -14.26 14.89
C ASP A 224 28.59 -13.54 14.97
N GLY A 225 27.52 -14.10 14.37
CA GLY A 225 26.23 -13.45 14.26
C GLY A 225 26.21 -12.24 13.33
N ASN A 226 25.04 -11.63 13.14
CA ASN A 226 24.86 -10.34 12.44
C ASN A 226 23.81 -9.47 13.12
N PHE A 227 23.12 -10.01 14.12
CA PHE A 227 22.16 -9.33 14.97
C PHE A 227 22.79 -8.95 16.31
N ASP A 228 23.44 -9.92 16.95
CA ASP A 228 24.35 -9.76 18.10
C ASP A 228 25.51 -10.76 17.95
N THR A 229 26.26 -10.97 19.02
CA THR A 229 27.45 -11.84 19.01
C THR A 229 27.16 -13.35 18.86
N GLU A 230 25.90 -13.77 18.97
CA GLU A 230 25.49 -15.17 18.89
C GLU A 230 24.41 -15.46 17.84
N PHE A 231 23.60 -14.46 17.53
CA PHE A 231 22.45 -14.62 16.68
C PHE A 231 22.60 -13.88 15.36
N ALA A 232 22.05 -14.50 14.32
CA ALA A 232 21.95 -13.90 12.99
C ALA A 232 20.50 -13.79 12.54
N HIS A 233 20.15 -12.64 11.97
CA HIS A 233 18.92 -12.44 11.23
C HIS A 233 19.16 -12.73 9.75
N PRO A 234 18.43 -13.69 9.12
CA PRO A 234 18.69 -14.10 7.74
C PRO A 234 18.46 -12.98 6.74
N ARG A 235 19.44 -12.74 5.86
CA ARG A 235 19.36 -11.86 4.70
C ARG A 235 20.18 -12.46 3.55
N ARG A 236 19.83 -12.18 2.31
CA ARG A 236 20.56 -12.70 1.16
C ARG A 236 21.77 -11.83 0.85
N VAL A 237 22.94 -12.40 0.83
CA VAL A 237 24.18 -11.70 0.47
C VAL A 237 24.53 -11.86 -1.00
N ASP A 238 23.88 -12.77 -1.72
CA ASP A 238 24.06 -13.05 -3.15
C ASP A 238 22.72 -13.10 -3.89
N GLU A 239 22.76 -13.02 -5.22
CA GLU A 239 21.58 -13.17 -6.10
C GLU A 239 21.32 -14.63 -6.45
N VAL A 240 22.38 -15.43 -6.55
CA VAL A 240 22.31 -16.84 -6.98
C VAL A 240 22.05 -17.74 -5.78
N GLU A 241 20.90 -18.40 -5.78
CA GLU A 241 20.54 -19.34 -4.74
C GLU A 241 21.45 -20.60 -4.78
N PRO A 242 22.03 -21.01 -3.64
CA PRO A 242 22.81 -22.25 -3.59
C PRO A 242 21.94 -23.48 -3.82
N LYS A 243 22.58 -24.56 -4.28
CA LYS A 243 21.90 -25.85 -4.52
C LYS A 243 21.18 -26.32 -3.27
N GLY A 244 19.93 -26.74 -3.43
CA GLY A 244 19.11 -27.24 -2.30
C GLY A 244 18.51 -26.16 -1.41
N PHE A 245 18.66 -24.86 -1.71
CA PHE A 245 18.18 -23.76 -0.88
C PHE A 245 16.68 -23.89 -0.50
N LYS A 246 15.81 -24.31 -1.44
CA LYS A 246 14.37 -24.49 -1.15
C LYS A 246 14.12 -25.59 -0.09
N LYS A 247 14.93 -26.66 -0.08
CA LYS A 247 14.88 -27.70 0.98
C LYS A 247 15.38 -27.16 2.30
N ALA A 248 16.52 -26.47 2.29
CA ALA A 248 17.09 -25.85 3.46
C ALA A 248 16.16 -24.83 4.13
N LYS A 249 15.50 -23.99 3.32
CA LYS A 249 14.49 -23.03 3.81
C LYS A 249 13.36 -23.72 4.58
N LYS A 250 12.91 -24.92 4.13
CA LYS A 250 11.88 -25.70 4.86
C LYS A 250 12.40 -26.18 6.21
N ILE A 251 13.64 -26.68 6.26
CA ILE A 251 14.26 -27.17 7.50
C ILE A 251 14.43 -26.02 8.51
N LEU A 252 14.95 -24.88 8.06
CA LEU A 252 15.08 -23.69 8.91
C LEU A 252 13.71 -23.16 9.39
N LYS A 253 12.70 -23.26 8.55
CA LYS A 253 11.31 -22.95 8.93
C LYS A 253 10.79 -23.90 10.01
N GLU A 254 11.00 -25.20 9.87
CA GLU A 254 10.62 -26.21 10.86
C GLU A 254 11.34 -25.97 12.19
N LEU A 255 12.64 -25.65 12.16
CA LEU A 255 13.41 -25.28 13.33
C LEU A 255 12.79 -24.11 14.09
N ARG A 256 12.41 -23.04 13.35
CA ARG A 256 11.76 -21.84 13.88
C ARG A 256 10.39 -22.12 14.51
N THR A 257 9.62 -23.10 14.00
CA THR A 257 8.30 -23.41 14.55
C THR A 257 8.32 -23.98 15.97
N LYS A 258 9.48 -24.36 16.48
CA LYS A 258 9.67 -24.79 17.89
C LYS A 258 9.66 -23.62 18.86
N ARG A 259 9.74 -22.38 18.36
CA ARG A 259 9.76 -21.16 19.14
C ARG A 259 8.38 -20.52 19.19
N THR A 260 8.12 -19.74 20.21
CA THR A 260 6.87 -18.96 20.32
C THR A 260 6.84 -17.88 19.23
N TYR A 261 5.77 -17.83 18.44
CA TYR A 261 5.56 -16.73 17.49
C TYR A 261 5.16 -15.45 18.27
N PRO A 262 5.58 -14.25 17.84
CA PRO A 262 5.18 -13.00 18.46
C PRO A 262 3.68 -12.84 18.64
N PHE A 263 3.27 -12.08 19.64
CA PHE A 263 1.86 -11.77 19.87
C PHE A 263 1.23 -11.16 18.61
N ILE A 264 0.02 -11.61 18.27
CA ILE A 264 -0.76 -11.08 17.14
C ILE A 264 -1.86 -10.19 17.70
N ASP A 265 -1.85 -8.92 17.31
CA ASP A 265 -2.95 -7.99 17.58
C ASP A 265 -4.15 -8.36 16.69
N LYS A 266 -5.15 -8.95 17.32
CA LYS A 266 -6.33 -9.49 16.65
C LYS A 266 -7.40 -8.44 16.31
N LYS A 267 -7.02 -7.18 16.19
CA LYS A 267 -7.91 -6.15 15.66
C LYS A 267 -8.11 -6.35 14.15
N ILE A 268 -9.34 -6.22 13.73
CA ILE A 268 -9.73 -6.09 12.31
C ILE A 268 -9.99 -4.62 12.07
N ILE A 269 -9.10 -3.97 11.32
CA ILE A 269 -9.19 -2.55 10.96
C ILE A 269 -9.71 -2.47 9.54
N THR A 270 -10.78 -1.70 9.31
CA THR A 270 -11.48 -1.61 8.02
C THR A 270 -10.53 -1.20 6.90
N ALA A 271 -9.83 -0.09 7.06
CA ALA A 271 -8.88 0.44 6.08
C ALA A 271 -7.77 -0.57 5.74
N TRP A 272 -7.14 -1.20 6.74
CA TRP A 272 -6.03 -2.13 6.50
C TRP A 272 -6.48 -3.43 5.83
N ASN A 273 -7.69 -3.92 6.17
CA ASN A 273 -8.29 -5.05 5.46
C ASN A 273 -8.63 -4.68 4.01
N ALA A 274 -9.17 -3.50 3.76
CA ALA A 274 -9.44 -3.02 2.40
C ALA A 274 -8.14 -2.94 1.57
N MET A 275 -7.03 -2.45 2.16
CA MET A 275 -5.71 -2.45 1.52
C MET A 275 -5.22 -3.86 1.17
N MET A 276 -5.35 -4.83 2.09
CA MET A 276 -4.95 -6.21 1.84
C MET A 276 -5.82 -6.88 0.77
N ILE A 277 -7.12 -6.65 0.77
CA ILE A 277 -8.05 -7.16 -0.24
C ILE A 277 -7.70 -6.56 -1.61
N LYS A 278 -7.42 -5.26 -1.68
CA LYS A 278 -6.90 -4.60 -2.90
C LYS A 278 -5.62 -5.28 -3.40
N ALA A 279 -4.69 -5.58 -2.49
CA ALA A 279 -3.45 -6.27 -2.83
C ALA A 279 -3.72 -7.66 -3.43
N LEU A 280 -4.69 -8.41 -2.91
CA LEU A 280 -5.10 -9.70 -3.48
C LEU A 280 -5.72 -9.55 -4.87
N PHE A 281 -6.58 -8.54 -5.11
CA PHE A 281 -7.08 -8.24 -6.46
C PHE A 281 -5.94 -7.94 -7.43
N LYS A 282 -4.92 -7.17 -7.01
CA LYS A 282 -3.75 -6.91 -7.86
C LYS A 282 -2.87 -8.16 -8.05
N ALA A 283 -2.73 -9.00 -7.03
CA ALA A 283 -1.98 -10.26 -7.11
C ALA A 283 -2.68 -11.33 -7.97
N SER A 284 -3.99 -11.22 -8.23
CA SER A 284 -4.72 -12.18 -9.07
C SER A 284 -4.18 -12.28 -10.50
N PHE A 285 -3.47 -11.27 -10.96
CA PHE A 285 -2.67 -11.35 -12.19
C PHE A 285 -1.64 -12.49 -12.20
N LEU A 286 -1.11 -12.85 -11.03
CA LEU A 286 -0.09 -13.91 -10.90
C LEU A 286 -0.69 -15.31 -10.68
N ASP A 287 -1.89 -15.36 -10.05
CA ASP A 287 -2.56 -16.61 -9.72
C ASP A 287 -4.04 -16.32 -9.41
N GLU A 288 -4.94 -16.96 -10.16
CA GLU A 288 -6.40 -16.77 -10.05
C GLU A 288 -6.97 -17.08 -8.65
N LYS A 289 -6.32 -17.93 -7.86
CA LYS A 289 -6.76 -18.23 -6.47
C LYS A 289 -6.85 -16.96 -5.61
N TYR A 290 -6.03 -15.94 -5.90
CA TYR A 290 -6.07 -14.66 -5.18
C TYR A 290 -7.34 -13.86 -5.50
N LEU A 291 -7.89 -14.00 -6.71
CA LEU A 291 -9.16 -13.38 -7.07
C LEU A 291 -10.31 -13.89 -6.18
N ASN A 292 -10.42 -15.22 -6.02
CA ASN A 292 -11.44 -15.82 -5.17
C ASN A 292 -11.25 -15.44 -3.70
N SER A 293 -10.00 -15.41 -3.22
CA SER A 293 -9.69 -14.95 -1.87
C SER A 293 -10.10 -13.48 -1.67
N ALA A 294 -9.79 -12.59 -2.63
CA ALA A 294 -10.15 -11.18 -2.58
C ALA A 294 -11.66 -10.97 -2.54
N LYS A 295 -12.42 -11.66 -3.42
CA LYS A 295 -13.89 -11.57 -3.46
C LYS A 295 -14.53 -11.99 -2.13
N ASN A 296 -14.09 -13.14 -1.58
CA ASN A 296 -14.61 -13.63 -0.31
C ASN A 296 -14.29 -12.69 0.86
N SER A 297 -13.04 -12.20 0.93
CA SER A 297 -12.63 -11.25 1.96
C SER A 297 -13.38 -9.92 1.84
N TYR A 298 -13.65 -9.43 0.63
CA TYR A 298 -14.45 -8.22 0.40
C TYR A 298 -15.87 -8.37 0.96
N ILE A 299 -16.53 -9.47 0.65
CA ILE A 299 -17.88 -9.76 1.14
C ILE A 299 -17.89 -9.85 2.67
N SER A 300 -16.91 -10.55 3.26
CA SER A 300 -16.78 -10.67 4.72
C SER A 300 -16.53 -9.33 5.40
N LEU A 301 -15.64 -8.48 4.83
CA LEU A 301 -15.35 -7.16 5.38
C LEU A 301 -16.58 -6.26 5.33
N LYS A 302 -17.27 -6.21 4.19
CA LYS A 302 -18.51 -5.46 4.02
C LYS A 302 -19.57 -5.91 5.03
N LYS A 303 -19.76 -7.22 5.19
CA LYS A 303 -20.73 -7.80 6.13
C LYS A 303 -20.42 -7.44 7.59
N LEU A 304 -19.14 -7.39 7.98
CA LEU A 304 -18.73 -7.10 9.36
C LEU A 304 -18.72 -5.61 9.67
N MET A 305 -18.24 -4.79 8.72
CA MET A 305 -17.87 -3.40 9.00
C MET A 305 -18.84 -2.36 8.41
N GLN A 306 -19.82 -2.77 7.61
CA GLN A 306 -20.88 -1.89 7.14
C GLN A 306 -22.12 -1.98 8.00
N LYS A 307 -22.68 -0.83 8.40
CA LYS A 307 -23.93 -0.70 9.14
C LYS A 307 -25.14 -0.79 8.20
N ASP A 308 -26.34 -0.92 8.79
CA ASP A 308 -27.59 -0.99 8.03
C ASP A 308 -27.87 0.30 7.22
N ASP A 309 -27.43 1.46 7.69
CA ASP A 309 -27.52 2.74 6.98
C ASP A 309 -26.45 2.93 5.90
N GLY A 310 -25.55 1.97 5.75
CA GLY A 310 -24.46 1.95 4.80
C GLY A 310 -23.18 2.62 5.26
N THR A 311 -23.18 3.28 6.43
CA THR A 311 -21.95 3.82 7.04
C THR A 311 -21.02 2.71 7.52
N LEU A 312 -19.76 3.07 7.81
CA LEU A 312 -18.73 2.09 8.15
C LEU A 312 -18.33 2.18 9.63
N TYR A 313 -17.87 1.07 10.17
CA TYR A 313 -17.11 1.01 11.41
C TYR A 313 -15.60 1.13 11.12
N HIS A 314 -14.84 1.65 12.09
CA HIS A 314 -13.38 1.77 11.98
C HIS A 314 -12.68 0.43 12.26
N GLN A 315 -12.95 -0.16 13.43
CA GLN A 315 -12.25 -1.39 13.84
C GLN A 315 -13.09 -2.24 14.78
N VAL A 316 -12.67 -3.49 14.93
CA VAL A 316 -13.22 -4.41 15.93
C VAL A 316 -12.15 -5.38 16.41
N LEU A 317 -12.14 -5.69 17.71
CA LEU A 317 -11.37 -6.83 18.21
C LEU A 317 -12.09 -8.13 17.81
N TYR A 318 -11.36 -9.06 17.18
CA TYR A 318 -11.93 -10.32 16.68
C TYR A 318 -12.75 -11.04 17.75
N GLY A 319 -13.93 -11.49 17.38
CA GLY A 319 -14.91 -12.11 18.28
C GLY A 319 -15.88 -11.14 18.95
N ASN A 320 -15.69 -9.82 18.81
CA ASN A 320 -16.59 -8.79 19.32
C ASN A 320 -17.47 -8.18 18.21
N LYS A 321 -18.38 -7.30 18.60
CA LYS A 321 -19.14 -6.45 17.67
C LYS A 321 -18.42 -5.11 17.49
N PRO A 322 -18.34 -4.57 16.26
CA PRO A 322 -17.79 -3.25 16.03
C PRO A 322 -18.69 -2.17 16.65
N VAL A 323 -18.09 -1.12 17.19
CA VAL A 323 -18.79 0.00 17.82
C VAL A 323 -18.24 1.37 17.44
N GLN A 324 -16.98 1.44 16.99
CA GLN A 324 -16.32 2.69 16.67
C GLN A 324 -16.72 3.16 15.28
N GLU A 325 -17.17 4.41 15.16
CA GLU A 325 -17.51 5.04 13.88
C GLU A 325 -16.33 5.06 12.93
N GLY A 326 -16.63 4.84 11.64
CA GLY A 326 -15.61 4.86 10.59
C GLY A 326 -14.99 6.24 10.40
N LEU A 327 -13.68 6.25 10.20
CA LEU A 327 -12.87 7.41 9.89
C LEU A 327 -12.79 7.64 8.38
N LEU A 328 -12.28 8.78 7.95
CA LEU A 328 -12.06 9.06 6.52
C LEU A 328 -11.25 7.95 5.83
N GLU A 329 -10.24 7.40 6.50
CA GLU A 329 -9.42 6.32 5.94
C GLU A 329 -10.23 5.08 5.60
N ASP A 330 -11.20 4.71 6.42
CA ASP A 330 -12.03 3.53 6.17
C ASP A 330 -12.84 3.70 4.89
N TYR A 331 -13.42 4.86 4.67
CA TYR A 331 -14.13 5.17 3.43
C TYR A 331 -13.17 5.26 2.25
N SER A 332 -12.02 5.92 2.41
CA SER A 332 -11.03 6.07 1.33
C SER A 332 -10.58 4.72 0.80
N PHE A 333 -10.17 3.80 1.68
CA PHE A 333 -9.67 2.49 1.27
C PHE A 333 -10.80 1.52 0.88
N MET A 334 -12.00 1.63 1.44
CA MET A 334 -13.15 0.83 0.99
C MET A 334 -13.60 1.22 -0.42
N ILE A 335 -13.58 2.51 -0.77
CA ILE A 335 -13.85 2.99 -2.13
C ILE A 335 -12.75 2.50 -3.08
N ASP A 336 -11.48 2.64 -2.70
CA ASP A 336 -10.32 2.24 -3.51
C ASP A 336 -10.30 0.72 -3.80
N VAL A 337 -10.63 -0.12 -2.81
CA VAL A 337 -10.73 -1.56 -3.05
C VAL A 337 -11.93 -1.91 -3.92
N ALA A 338 -13.08 -1.22 -3.76
CA ALA A 338 -14.24 -1.44 -4.60
C ALA A 338 -13.96 -1.05 -6.07
N LEU A 339 -13.30 0.09 -6.31
CA LEU A 339 -12.86 0.50 -7.65
C LEU A 339 -11.84 -0.50 -8.23
N THR A 340 -10.91 -0.99 -7.42
CA THR A 340 -9.95 -2.03 -7.86
C THR A 340 -10.66 -3.34 -8.20
N ALA A 341 -11.65 -3.74 -7.40
CA ALA A 341 -12.47 -4.93 -7.66
C ALA A 341 -13.25 -4.79 -8.97
N TYR A 342 -13.89 -3.64 -9.20
CA TYR A 342 -14.54 -3.33 -10.47
C TYR A 342 -13.56 -3.42 -11.64
N GLN A 343 -12.40 -2.77 -11.57
CA GLN A 343 -11.39 -2.80 -12.62
C GLN A 343 -10.85 -4.21 -12.90
N THR A 344 -10.87 -5.09 -11.91
CA THR A 344 -10.39 -6.47 -12.04
C THR A 344 -11.47 -7.40 -12.59
N THR A 345 -12.73 -7.22 -12.18
CA THR A 345 -13.83 -8.16 -12.47
C THR A 345 -14.86 -7.63 -13.47
N LEU A 346 -14.94 -6.33 -13.63
CA LEU A 346 -15.98 -5.60 -14.37
C LEU A 346 -17.40 -5.82 -13.81
N ASP A 347 -17.53 -6.25 -12.54
CA ASP A 347 -18.81 -6.40 -11.86
C ASP A 347 -19.28 -5.05 -11.32
N GLU A 348 -20.39 -4.55 -11.87
CA GLU A 348 -20.97 -3.23 -11.55
C GLU A 348 -21.38 -3.07 -10.07
N ASN A 349 -21.58 -4.16 -9.34
CA ASN A 349 -21.91 -4.08 -7.91
C ASN A 349 -20.79 -3.39 -7.11
N TYR A 350 -19.53 -3.62 -7.47
CA TYR A 350 -18.38 -2.95 -6.83
C TYR A 350 -18.37 -1.45 -7.13
N LEU A 351 -18.70 -1.04 -8.35
CA LEU A 351 -18.79 0.38 -8.71
C LEU A 351 -19.93 1.08 -7.97
N GLN A 352 -21.08 0.40 -7.82
CA GLN A 352 -22.20 0.90 -7.03
C GLN A 352 -21.83 1.06 -5.55
N ASP A 353 -21.09 0.12 -4.96
CA ASP A 353 -20.58 0.22 -3.60
C ASP A 353 -19.65 1.42 -3.44
N ALA A 354 -18.67 1.59 -4.35
CA ALA A 354 -17.75 2.72 -4.35
C ALA A 354 -18.49 4.07 -4.40
N ASN A 355 -19.47 4.20 -5.29
CA ASN A 355 -20.25 5.42 -5.44
C ASN A 355 -21.14 5.71 -4.21
N ARG A 356 -21.70 4.67 -3.59
CA ARG A 356 -22.48 4.81 -2.34
C ARG A 356 -21.60 5.32 -1.20
N TRP A 357 -20.45 4.73 -0.97
CA TRP A 357 -19.52 5.16 0.08
C TRP A 357 -18.93 6.54 -0.21
N MET A 358 -18.67 6.89 -1.48
CA MET A 358 -18.25 8.24 -1.84
C MET A 358 -19.32 9.29 -1.44
N LYS A 359 -20.59 9.05 -1.74
CA LYS A 359 -21.67 9.95 -1.34
C LYS A 359 -21.78 10.10 0.18
N LEU A 360 -21.61 9.02 0.92
CA LEU A 360 -21.58 9.05 2.40
C LEU A 360 -20.35 9.81 2.91
N ALA A 361 -19.16 9.54 2.39
CA ALA A 361 -17.95 10.25 2.76
C ALA A 361 -18.04 11.76 2.51
N LEU A 362 -18.58 12.18 1.38
CA LEU A 362 -18.84 13.59 1.07
C LEU A 362 -19.78 14.23 2.10
N LYS A 363 -20.85 13.55 2.46
CA LYS A 363 -21.81 14.06 3.45
C LYS A 363 -21.19 14.19 4.85
N ILE A 364 -20.38 13.21 5.25
CA ILE A 364 -19.84 13.12 6.61
C ILE A 364 -18.60 14.00 6.77
N PHE A 365 -17.64 13.92 5.86
CA PHE A 365 -16.29 14.45 6.05
C PHE A 365 -15.97 15.70 5.22
N TYR A 366 -16.62 15.90 4.07
CA TYR A 366 -16.24 17.00 3.16
C TYR A 366 -16.72 18.35 3.62
N ARG A 367 -15.82 19.35 3.61
CA ARG A 367 -16.07 20.76 4.00
C ARG A 367 -15.36 21.70 3.02
N ASP A 368 -15.94 21.97 1.88
CA ASP A 368 -15.46 22.90 0.84
C ASP A 368 -13.94 22.85 0.56
N GLY A 369 -13.50 21.72 0.05
CA GLY A 369 -12.09 21.44 -0.28
C GLY A 369 -11.28 20.81 0.84
N ARG A 370 -11.81 20.74 2.06
CA ARG A 370 -11.17 20.10 3.21
C ARG A 370 -11.95 18.86 3.65
N TRP A 371 -11.28 17.99 4.35
CA TRP A 371 -11.84 16.73 4.79
C TRP A 371 -11.55 16.48 6.27
N LEU A 372 -12.59 16.20 7.03
CA LEU A 372 -12.45 15.79 8.43
C LEU A 372 -11.83 14.38 8.50
N LEU A 373 -11.03 14.12 9.53
CA LEU A 373 -10.52 12.77 9.85
C LEU A 373 -11.61 11.85 10.37
N GLY A 374 -12.46 12.37 11.25
CA GLY A 374 -13.56 11.65 11.91
C GLY A 374 -14.79 12.51 12.07
N SER A 375 -15.86 11.90 12.57
CA SER A 375 -17.16 12.54 12.82
C SER A 375 -17.51 12.64 14.30
N ASP A 376 -16.55 12.42 15.20
CA ASP A 376 -16.72 12.30 16.66
C ASP A 376 -16.84 13.63 17.42
N GLY A 377 -17.05 14.73 16.72
CA GLY A 377 -17.24 16.06 17.29
C GLY A 377 -15.97 16.88 17.52
N PHE A 378 -14.77 16.28 17.36
CA PHE A 378 -13.52 17.02 17.32
C PHE A 378 -13.15 17.33 15.88
N GLU A 379 -13.15 18.62 15.49
CA GLU A 379 -12.76 19.03 14.14
C GLU A 379 -11.26 18.86 13.92
N SER A 380 -10.87 17.67 13.42
CA SER A 380 -9.52 17.38 12.93
C SER A 380 -9.58 17.14 11.43
N TYR A 381 -8.70 17.81 10.69
CA TYR A 381 -8.64 17.69 9.24
C TYR A 381 -7.58 16.68 8.80
N ALA A 382 -7.89 15.95 7.74
CA ALA A 382 -6.95 15.05 7.11
C ALA A 382 -5.85 15.82 6.38
N ASP A 383 -4.64 15.28 6.43
CA ASP A 383 -3.46 15.80 5.75
C ASP A 383 -3.02 14.93 4.56
N LEU A 384 -2.00 15.38 3.85
CA LEU A 384 -1.44 14.70 2.68
C LEU A 384 -0.27 13.76 3.01
N GLN A 385 0.12 13.64 4.27
CA GLN A 385 1.35 12.93 4.63
C GLN A 385 1.21 11.42 4.46
N ASP A 386 2.05 10.85 3.62
CA ASP A 386 2.21 9.41 3.43
C ASP A 386 3.17 8.85 4.51
N ASN A 387 2.76 8.90 5.80
CA ASN A 387 3.64 8.59 6.93
C ASN A 387 4.05 7.10 6.99
N TYR A 388 3.14 6.27 7.54
CA TYR A 388 3.38 4.83 7.69
C TYR A 388 2.80 4.04 6.52
N TYR A 389 1.77 4.56 5.91
CA TYR A 389 1.09 4.10 4.70
C TYR A 389 0.47 5.30 3.98
N THR A 390 -0.07 5.06 2.81
CA THR A 390 -0.62 6.10 1.93
C THR A 390 -1.68 6.94 2.63
N SER A 391 -1.60 8.26 2.49
CA SER A 391 -2.55 9.23 3.06
C SER A 391 -3.99 8.94 2.61
N ALA A 392 -4.92 8.88 3.56
CA ALA A 392 -6.34 8.68 3.29
C ALA A 392 -6.92 9.78 2.40
N LEU A 393 -6.48 11.03 2.60
CA LEU A 393 -6.90 12.17 1.79
C LEU A 393 -6.41 12.03 0.34
N SER A 394 -5.15 11.63 0.15
CA SER A 394 -4.58 11.40 -1.18
C SER A 394 -5.30 10.27 -1.92
N VAL A 395 -5.65 9.19 -1.21
CA VAL A 395 -6.47 8.10 -1.76
C VAL A 395 -7.87 8.59 -2.13
N MET A 396 -8.50 9.42 -1.28
CA MET A 396 -9.82 9.99 -1.55
C MET A 396 -9.81 10.86 -2.82
N ILE A 397 -8.78 11.69 -3.03
CA ILE A 397 -8.65 12.49 -4.26
C ILE A 397 -8.54 11.56 -5.49
N ASN A 398 -7.73 10.52 -5.42
CA ASN A 398 -7.60 9.55 -6.51
C ASN A 398 -8.93 8.84 -6.80
N ASN A 399 -9.69 8.45 -5.77
CA ASN A 399 -11.01 7.84 -5.90
C ASN A 399 -12.04 8.80 -6.56
N LEU A 400 -11.99 10.08 -6.21
CA LEU A 400 -12.82 11.10 -6.84
C LEU A 400 -12.54 11.21 -8.34
N LEU A 401 -11.27 11.18 -8.75
CA LEU A 401 -10.88 11.22 -10.17
C LEU A 401 -11.36 9.98 -10.92
N ASP A 402 -11.24 8.79 -10.32
CA ASP A 402 -11.72 7.55 -10.91
C ASP A 402 -13.25 7.56 -11.07
N LEU A 403 -13.98 7.93 -10.03
CA LEU A 403 -15.42 8.01 -10.06
C LEU A 403 -15.91 9.14 -10.97
N ALA A 404 -15.18 10.26 -11.07
CA ALA A 404 -15.51 11.32 -12.01
C ALA A 404 -15.60 10.77 -13.44
N LEU A 405 -14.61 9.99 -13.87
CA LEU A 405 -14.60 9.38 -15.19
C LEU A 405 -15.64 8.26 -15.34
N LEU A 406 -15.69 7.33 -14.37
CA LEU A 406 -16.56 6.15 -14.44
C LEU A 406 -18.05 6.51 -14.39
N GLU A 407 -18.41 7.54 -13.65
CA GLU A 407 -19.78 8.03 -13.50
C GLU A 407 -20.08 9.26 -14.38
N SER A 408 -19.09 9.71 -15.16
CA SER A 408 -19.19 10.96 -15.97
C SER A 408 -19.62 12.16 -15.12
N SER A 409 -19.05 12.30 -13.91
CA SER A 409 -19.46 13.26 -12.89
C SER A 409 -18.50 14.45 -12.78
N LEU A 410 -18.85 15.57 -13.38
CA LEU A 410 -18.12 16.86 -13.21
C LEU A 410 -18.10 17.33 -11.74
N SER A 411 -19.08 16.92 -10.93
CA SER A 411 -19.11 17.23 -9.51
C SER A 411 -17.95 16.58 -8.77
N TYR A 412 -17.66 15.30 -9.01
CA TYR A 412 -16.54 14.62 -8.39
C TYR A 412 -15.19 15.21 -8.82
N GLU A 413 -15.05 15.55 -10.12
CA GLU A 413 -13.86 16.24 -10.62
C GLU A 413 -13.65 17.60 -9.95
N SER A 414 -14.74 18.41 -9.81
CA SER A 414 -14.71 19.70 -9.14
C SER A 414 -14.30 19.59 -7.67
N ILE A 415 -14.79 18.56 -6.97
CA ILE A 415 -14.42 18.31 -5.56
C ILE A 415 -12.94 17.90 -5.47
N ALA A 416 -12.45 17.01 -6.35
CA ALA A 416 -11.05 16.65 -6.42
C ALA A 416 -10.17 17.89 -6.66
N LYS A 417 -10.55 18.75 -7.61
CA LYS A 417 -9.86 20.02 -7.89
C LYS A 417 -9.81 20.92 -6.66
N LYS A 418 -10.95 21.17 -6.02
CA LYS A 418 -11.01 22.01 -4.81
C LYS A 418 -10.13 21.47 -3.69
N THR A 419 -10.09 20.14 -3.52
CA THR A 419 -9.23 19.49 -2.53
C THR A 419 -7.74 19.66 -2.86
N LEU A 420 -7.36 19.54 -4.14
CA LEU A 420 -5.99 19.80 -4.61
C LEU A 420 -5.62 21.29 -4.42
N ASP A 421 -6.51 22.21 -4.80
CA ASP A 421 -6.29 23.67 -4.64
C ASP A 421 -6.11 24.05 -3.17
N ALA A 422 -6.84 23.43 -2.24
CA ALA A 422 -6.70 23.67 -0.80
C ALA A 422 -5.33 23.25 -0.24
N ASN A 423 -4.61 22.36 -0.93
CA ASN A 423 -3.31 21.85 -0.54
C ASN A 423 -2.17 22.26 -1.49
N ALA A 424 -2.45 23.17 -2.41
CA ALA A 424 -1.57 23.57 -3.49
C ALA A 424 -0.18 23.99 -3.03
N LEU A 425 -0.11 24.84 -2.01
CA LEU A 425 1.15 25.37 -1.51
C LEU A 425 2.11 24.31 -0.98
N LEU A 426 1.58 23.23 -0.39
CA LEU A 426 2.38 22.11 0.09
C LEU A 426 3.00 21.35 -1.09
N LEU A 427 2.18 21.03 -2.09
CA LEU A 427 2.65 20.31 -3.28
C LEU A 427 3.63 21.13 -4.13
N GLU A 428 3.47 22.45 -4.19
CA GLU A 428 4.40 23.33 -4.90
C GLU A 428 5.78 23.44 -4.23
N LYS A 429 5.79 23.49 -2.88
CA LYS A 429 7.02 23.66 -2.11
C LYS A 429 7.81 22.38 -1.94
N GLU A 430 7.12 21.28 -1.68
CA GLU A 430 7.69 19.99 -1.29
C GLU A 430 7.01 18.84 -2.07
N PRO A 431 7.12 18.80 -3.42
CA PRO A 431 6.41 17.84 -4.23
C PRO A 431 6.83 16.39 -3.96
N ASP A 432 8.04 16.17 -3.48
CA ASP A 432 8.57 14.87 -3.11
C ASP A 432 8.13 14.39 -1.71
N ALA A 433 7.63 15.30 -0.84
CA ALA A 433 7.15 14.97 0.50
C ALA A 433 5.74 14.34 0.51
N TYR A 434 4.96 14.57 -0.55
CA TYR A 434 3.57 14.13 -0.67
C TYR A 434 3.33 13.27 -1.93
N PRO A 435 4.00 12.13 -2.07
CA PRO A 435 4.04 11.39 -3.35
C PRO A 435 2.68 10.95 -3.86
N GLU A 436 1.75 10.47 -3.03
CA GLU A 436 0.43 10.05 -3.52
C GLU A 436 -0.46 11.25 -3.90
N SER A 437 -0.32 12.37 -3.19
CA SER A 437 -1.01 13.63 -3.58
C SER A 437 -0.47 14.22 -4.87
N LEU A 438 0.85 14.20 -5.05
CA LEU A 438 1.46 14.59 -6.32
C LEU A 438 0.99 13.68 -7.46
N ARG A 439 0.87 12.39 -7.21
CA ARG A 439 0.31 11.44 -8.15
C ARG A 439 -1.14 11.82 -8.54
N ALA A 440 -1.97 12.16 -7.55
CA ALA A 440 -3.34 12.63 -7.80
C ALA A 440 -3.36 13.93 -8.64
N TYR A 441 -2.46 14.86 -8.35
CA TYR A 441 -2.32 16.09 -9.14
C TYR A 441 -1.92 15.82 -10.60
N ILE A 442 -0.93 14.96 -10.82
CA ILE A 442 -0.52 14.54 -12.17
C ILE A 442 -1.69 13.89 -12.92
N ARG A 443 -2.46 13.02 -12.26
CA ARG A 443 -3.67 12.39 -12.81
C ARG A 443 -4.73 13.42 -13.19
N PHE A 444 -4.95 14.42 -12.35
CA PHE A 444 -5.89 15.50 -12.62
C PHE A 444 -5.47 16.33 -13.85
N LYS A 445 -4.19 16.64 -13.97
CA LYS A 445 -3.66 17.48 -15.08
C LYS A 445 -3.53 16.71 -16.40
N ARG A 446 -3.04 15.46 -16.36
CA ARG A 446 -2.88 14.59 -17.55
C ARG A 446 -4.20 13.99 -18.04
N GLY A 447 -5.14 13.82 -17.12
CA GLY A 447 -6.38 13.12 -17.34
C GLY A 447 -6.33 11.64 -16.96
N VAL A 448 -7.45 11.11 -16.56
CA VAL A 448 -7.71 9.68 -16.44
C VAL A 448 -8.39 9.25 -17.74
N ILE A 449 -7.96 8.18 -18.35
CA ILE A 449 -8.53 7.69 -19.62
C ILE A 449 -9.42 6.48 -19.34
N GLY A 450 -10.68 6.55 -19.78
CA GLY A 450 -11.63 5.45 -19.75
C GLY A 450 -11.68 4.71 -21.08
N ILE A 451 -11.43 3.41 -21.05
CA ILE A 451 -11.65 2.51 -22.18
C ILE A 451 -13.03 1.88 -22.00
N LYS A 452 -13.96 2.28 -22.85
CA LYS A 452 -15.37 1.88 -22.81
C LYS A 452 -15.64 0.83 -23.87
N SER A 453 -16.31 -0.25 -23.50
CA SER A 453 -16.76 -1.31 -24.41
C SER A 453 -17.76 -2.24 -23.71
N ASN A 454 -18.30 -3.25 -24.39
CA ASN A 454 -19.06 -4.27 -23.71
C ASN A 454 -18.17 -5.18 -22.85
N TYR A 455 -18.80 -5.87 -21.92
CA TYR A 455 -18.12 -6.75 -20.95
C TYR A 455 -17.16 -7.74 -21.61
N LYS A 456 -17.64 -8.45 -22.65
CA LYS A 456 -16.85 -9.50 -23.31
C LYS A 456 -15.62 -8.92 -23.99
N MET A 457 -15.76 -7.84 -24.73
CA MET A 457 -14.65 -7.19 -25.44
C MET A 457 -13.58 -6.67 -24.46
N LEU A 458 -13.98 -6.10 -23.32
CA LEU A 458 -13.05 -5.66 -22.27
C LEU A 458 -12.31 -6.83 -21.64
N GLN A 459 -13.00 -7.96 -21.41
CA GLN A 459 -12.33 -9.17 -20.90
C GLN A 459 -11.36 -9.76 -21.91
N ASP A 460 -11.76 -9.95 -23.15
CA ASP A 460 -10.92 -10.51 -24.21
C ASP A 460 -9.70 -9.63 -24.52
N SER A 461 -9.77 -8.33 -24.22
CA SER A 461 -8.68 -7.36 -24.42
C SER A 461 -7.89 -7.04 -23.14
N ALA A 462 -8.19 -7.67 -22.01
CA ALA A 462 -7.61 -7.31 -20.71
C ALA A 462 -6.07 -7.32 -20.71
N GLU A 463 -5.45 -8.37 -21.27
CA GLU A 463 -3.99 -8.47 -21.38
C GLU A 463 -3.40 -7.37 -22.26
N LYS A 464 -4.06 -7.03 -23.38
CA LYS A 464 -3.62 -5.97 -24.30
C LYS A 464 -3.74 -4.58 -23.65
N ILE A 465 -4.82 -4.32 -22.92
CA ILE A 465 -5.01 -3.07 -22.15
C ILE A 465 -3.86 -2.89 -21.16
N GLU A 466 -3.43 -3.96 -20.51
CA GLU A 466 -2.33 -3.96 -19.55
C GLU A 466 -0.95 -3.66 -20.21
N THR A 467 -0.80 -3.76 -21.53
CA THR A 467 0.44 -3.41 -22.23
C THR A 467 0.57 -1.92 -22.53
N ILE A 468 -0.49 -1.13 -22.35
CA ILE A 468 -0.42 0.31 -22.58
C ILE A 468 0.44 0.97 -21.51
N HIS A 469 1.38 1.81 -21.94
CA HIS A 469 2.30 2.49 -21.01
C HIS A 469 1.65 3.60 -20.19
N TYR A 470 0.48 4.11 -20.61
CA TYR A 470 -0.23 5.14 -19.85
C TYR A 470 -0.78 4.58 -18.52
N PRO A 471 -0.37 5.14 -17.34
CA PRO A 471 -0.64 4.49 -16.05
C PRO A 471 -2.05 4.74 -15.49
N PHE A 472 -2.81 5.70 -16.05
CA PHE A 472 -4.10 6.15 -15.53
C PHE A 472 -5.26 5.71 -16.41
N LEU A 473 -5.31 4.39 -16.70
CA LEU A 473 -6.35 3.77 -17.50
C LEU A 473 -7.41 3.13 -16.61
N LEU A 474 -8.68 3.32 -16.99
CA LEU A 474 -9.81 2.65 -16.40
C LEU A 474 -10.64 1.95 -17.49
N LYS A 475 -11.22 0.81 -17.15
CA LYS A 475 -12.19 0.09 -17.96
C LYS A 475 -13.60 0.48 -17.54
N LYS A 476 -14.50 0.70 -18.46
CA LYS A 476 -15.92 0.94 -18.19
C LYS A 476 -16.78 0.07 -19.09
N VAL A 477 -17.64 -0.73 -18.47
CA VAL A 477 -18.63 -1.53 -19.21
C VAL A 477 -19.73 -0.61 -19.72
N GLU A 478 -19.95 -0.66 -21.01
CA GLU A 478 -21.06 0.03 -21.68
C GLU A 478 -21.64 -0.84 -22.79
N LYS A 479 -22.89 -0.58 -23.19
CA LYS A 479 -23.54 -1.32 -24.27
C LYS A 479 -23.05 -0.81 -25.64
N LEU A 480 -21.81 -1.13 -25.97
CA LEU A 480 -21.12 -0.71 -27.20
C LEU A 480 -20.67 -1.92 -28.02
N ASP A 481 -20.76 -1.82 -29.33
CA ASP A 481 -20.14 -2.79 -30.26
C ASP A 481 -18.87 -2.14 -30.85
N GLY A 482 -17.76 -2.24 -30.10
CA GLY A 482 -16.50 -1.61 -30.37
C GLY A 482 -15.87 -0.98 -29.11
N PHE A 483 -14.80 -0.22 -29.30
CA PHE A 483 -14.08 0.46 -28.24
C PHE A 483 -14.14 1.98 -28.40
N ILE A 484 -14.26 2.68 -27.28
CA ILE A 484 -14.16 4.13 -27.18
C ILE A 484 -13.14 4.46 -26.08
N ALA A 485 -12.23 5.38 -26.32
CA ALA A 485 -11.38 5.97 -25.28
C ALA A 485 -11.76 7.43 -25.07
N CYS A 486 -12.02 7.77 -23.81
CA CYS A 486 -12.44 9.10 -23.39
C CYS A 486 -11.61 9.55 -22.18
N ASP A 487 -11.38 10.86 -22.07
CA ASP A 487 -11.05 11.53 -20.81
C ASP A 487 -12.31 12.24 -20.27
N MET A 488 -12.16 13.07 -19.24
CA MET A 488 -13.27 13.85 -18.68
C MET A 488 -13.80 14.94 -19.64
N ARG A 489 -13.05 15.31 -20.66
CA ARG A 489 -13.37 16.40 -21.59
C ARG A 489 -14.06 15.89 -22.82
N ALA A 490 -13.54 14.81 -23.44
CA ALA A 490 -14.03 14.28 -24.70
C ALA A 490 -13.65 12.81 -24.92
N CYS A 491 -14.38 12.18 -25.85
CA CYS A 491 -13.96 10.90 -26.41
C CYS A 491 -13.12 11.17 -27.67
N PHE A 492 -11.87 10.68 -27.67
CA PHE A 492 -10.87 11.01 -28.67
C PHE A 492 -10.47 9.82 -29.57
N ALA A 493 -10.83 8.58 -29.19
CA ALA A 493 -10.54 7.40 -29.98
C ALA A 493 -11.76 6.49 -30.10
N PHE A 494 -11.99 6.00 -31.31
CA PHE A 494 -13.09 5.10 -31.66
C PHE A 494 -12.56 3.99 -32.54
N GLY A 495 -13.01 2.74 -32.34
CA GLY A 495 -12.62 1.61 -33.15
C GLY A 495 -13.47 0.37 -32.92
N LYS A 496 -13.48 -0.55 -33.91
CA LYS A 496 -14.19 -1.83 -33.81
C LYS A 496 -13.43 -2.84 -32.95
N ASP A 497 -12.11 -2.73 -32.88
CA ASP A 497 -11.24 -3.57 -32.06
C ASP A 497 -10.30 -2.70 -31.22
N PHE A 498 -9.61 -3.33 -30.25
CA PHE A 498 -8.74 -2.63 -29.31
C PHE A 498 -7.50 -2.03 -29.98
N GLU A 499 -6.91 -2.70 -30.96
CA GLU A 499 -5.70 -2.22 -31.64
C GLU A 499 -5.95 -0.90 -32.37
N SER A 500 -7.16 -0.69 -32.87
CA SER A 500 -7.56 0.55 -33.55
C SER A 500 -7.55 1.79 -32.64
N ILE A 501 -7.69 1.62 -31.33
CA ILE A 501 -7.66 2.73 -30.36
C ILE A 501 -6.34 2.82 -29.58
N LYS A 502 -5.58 1.73 -29.44
CA LYS A 502 -4.35 1.64 -28.66
C LYS A 502 -3.35 2.74 -28.99
N ASN A 503 -2.99 2.87 -30.26
CA ASN A 503 -2.04 3.89 -30.72
C ASN A 503 -2.48 5.33 -30.45
N LYS A 504 -3.81 5.56 -30.39
CA LYS A 504 -4.35 6.89 -30.09
C LYS A 504 -4.26 7.19 -28.59
N ILE A 505 -4.45 6.16 -27.73
CA ILE A 505 -4.28 6.28 -26.28
C ILE A 505 -2.82 6.57 -25.92
N GLU A 506 -1.86 5.87 -26.57
CA GLU A 506 -0.43 6.05 -26.32
C GLU A 506 0.12 7.41 -26.81
N LYS A 507 -0.60 8.09 -27.69
CA LYS A 507 -0.23 9.42 -28.22
C LYS A 507 -0.96 10.57 -27.50
N HIS A 508 -1.99 10.26 -26.73
CA HIS A 508 -2.78 11.24 -25.98
C HIS A 508 -2.05 11.66 -24.69
#